data_f02d01eb9a1cda0c9b724dfac2b177e3
#
_entry.id   f02d01eb9a1cda0c9b724dfac2b177e3
#
_cell.length_a   1.000
_cell.length_b   1.000
_cell.length_c   1.000
_cell.angle_alpha   90.00
_cell.angle_beta   90.00
_cell.angle_gamma   90.00
#
_symmetry.space_group_name_H-M   'P 1'
#
loop_
_entity.id
_entity.type
_entity.pdbx_description
1 polymer ?
#
loop_
_entity_poly.entity_id
_entity_poly.type
_entity_poly.pdbx_seq_one_letter_code
_entity_poly.pdbx_strand_id
1 'polypeptide(L)'
;MEQKRFVGIDLGKRTYEIKFIHSNGKVTGTNGLTSPKGRKELYKKLNQTDRVAIEVCSLAMVMVKEIRKEVGCEVVLLNPSQIALIYRSVKKNDKEDALKLARLVQKFSNEELPSVELPSEHEENLRQILTEMRQLKHDRTKEINRMHAIFLESGITEITKKDLDNNNNRKECVKMLNGLFLLQAERNIKKLELIEKQIEEVEGLLDKEIEGDRNIEKLEEIPGVGKQLLRHLLLF
;
A
#
# COMPACT_ATOMS: atom_id res chain seq x y z
N MET A 1 22.39 -33.90 1.55
CA MET A 1 21.01 -33.45 1.32
C MET A 1 20.71 -32.34 2.32
N GLU A 2 20.33 -31.16 1.86
CA GLU A 2 19.88 -30.07 2.74
C GLU A 2 18.61 -30.50 3.45
N GLN A 3 18.60 -30.35 4.78
CA GLN A 3 17.44 -30.75 5.57
C GLN A 3 16.37 -29.63 5.52
N LYS A 4 15.10 -30.02 5.39
CA LYS A 4 13.95 -29.11 5.44
C LYS A 4 13.94 -28.37 6.78
N ARG A 5 13.89 -27.02 6.72
CA ARG A 5 13.74 -26.16 7.89
C ARG A 5 12.46 -25.36 7.77
N PHE A 6 11.88 -25.02 8.91
CA PHE A 6 10.73 -24.12 9.00
C PHE A 6 11.21 -22.77 9.52
N VAL A 7 10.94 -21.73 8.78
CA VAL A 7 11.54 -20.42 8.99
C VAL A 7 10.44 -19.38 9.20
N GLY A 8 10.58 -18.55 10.23
CA GLY A 8 9.73 -17.39 10.43
C GLY A 8 10.56 -16.12 10.38
N ILE A 9 10.09 -15.14 9.63
CA ILE A 9 10.71 -13.83 9.51
C ILE A 9 9.71 -12.79 9.99
N ASP A 10 10.05 -12.10 11.07
CA ASP A 10 9.35 -10.92 11.55
C ASP A 10 10.05 -9.67 11.04
N LEU A 11 9.27 -8.77 10.41
CA LEU A 11 9.77 -7.60 9.72
C LEU A 11 9.42 -6.31 10.47
N GLY A 12 10.42 -5.72 11.08
CA GLY A 12 10.34 -4.33 11.52
C GLY A 12 10.66 -3.34 10.39
N LYS A 13 10.54 -2.07 10.69
CA LYS A 13 10.78 -0.99 9.72
C LYS A 13 12.22 -0.92 9.20
N ARG A 14 13.21 -1.23 10.05
CA ARG A 14 14.65 -1.16 9.73
C ARG A 14 15.41 -2.45 10.00
N THR A 15 14.83 -3.36 10.74
CA THR A 15 15.44 -4.62 11.16
C THR A 15 14.48 -5.77 10.93
N TYR A 16 15.02 -6.97 10.81
CA TYR A 16 14.25 -8.21 10.85
C TYR A 16 14.76 -9.12 11.97
N GLU A 17 13.88 -9.95 12.48
CA GLU A 17 14.22 -11.12 13.30
C GLU A 17 13.86 -12.38 12.52
N ILE A 18 14.74 -13.40 12.54
CA ILE A 18 14.51 -14.67 11.86
C ILE A 18 14.73 -15.83 12.82
N LYS A 19 13.87 -16.82 12.77
CA LYS A 19 13.96 -18.08 13.50
C LYS A 19 13.88 -19.26 12.55
N PHE A 20 14.74 -20.24 12.80
CA PHE A 20 14.81 -21.51 12.08
C PHE A 20 14.46 -22.63 13.03
N ILE A 21 13.52 -23.47 12.67
CA ILE A 21 13.22 -24.74 13.34
C ILE A 21 13.81 -25.84 12.45
N HIS A 22 14.82 -26.52 12.95
CA HIS A 22 15.49 -27.61 12.26
C HIS A 22 14.70 -28.91 12.37
N SER A 23 14.97 -29.89 11.52
CA SER A 23 14.33 -31.22 11.53
C SER A 23 14.51 -31.98 12.85
N ASN A 24 15.59 -31.72 13.58
CA ASN A 24 15.86 -32.30 14.92
C ASN A 24 15.19 -31.52 16.07
N GLY A 25 14.32 -30.55 15.77
CA GLY A 25 13.65 -29.71 16.76
C GLY A 25 14.49 -28.55 17.32
N LYS A 26 15.78 -28.44 16.97
CA LYS A 26 16.63 -27.35 17.41
C LYS A 26 16.13 -26.02 16.81
N VAL A 27 16.03 -24.98 17.64
CA VAL A 27 15.70 -23.63 17.21
C VAL A 27 16.96 -22.78 17.21
N THR A 28 17.21 -22.14 16.08
CA THR A 28 18.25 -21.11 15.93
C THR A 28 17.64 -19.81 15.41
N GLY A 29 18.37 -18.73 15.49
CA GLY A 29 17.87 -17.46 14.98
C GLY A 29 18.95 -16.38 14.95
N THR A 30 18.66 -15.34 14.22
CA THR A 30 19.52 -14.17 14.10
C THR A 30 18.65 -12.96 13.71
N ASN A 31 19.23 -11.80 13.71
CA ASN A 31 18.61 -10.58 13.23
C ASN A 31 19.50 -9.88 12.20
N GLY A 32 18.98 -8.86 11.58
CA GLY A 32 19.73 -8.05 10.62
C GLY A 32 18.93 -6.84 10.15
N LEU A 33 19.49 -6.15 9.17
CA LEU A 33 18.90 -4.94 8.61
C LEU A 33 18.00 -5.28 7.41
N THR A 34 16.90 -4.55 7.28
CA THR A 34 15.98 -4.65 6.13
C THR A 34 16.46 -3.87 4.90
N SER A 35 17.63 -3.20 4.97
CA SER A 35 18.25 -2.58 3.82
C SER A 35 18.56 -3.59 2.69
N PRO A 36 18.68 -3.16 1.41
CA PRO A 36 19.00 -4.08 0.31
C PRO A 36 20.20 -4.99 0.58
N LYS A 37 21.27 -4.45 1.17
CA LYS A 37 22.45 -5.22 1.58
C LYS A 37 22.12 -6.23 2.69
N GLY A 38 21.34 -5.79 3.69
CA GLY A 38 20.95 -6.67 4.80
C GLY A 38 20.06 -7.81 4.36
N ARG A 39 19.12 -7.56 3.43
CA ARG A 39 18.27 -8.60 2.83
C ARG A 39 19.10 -9.65 2.06
N LYS A 40 20.08 -9.23 1.28
CA LYS A 40 21.00 -10.17 0.61
C LYS A 40 21.77 -11.06 1.60
N GLU A 41 22.21 -10.52 2.74
CA GLU A 41 22.83 -11.34 3.80
C GLU A 41 21.84 -12.29 4.47
N LEU A 42 20.55 -11.94 4.55
CA LEU A 42 19.50 -12.83 4.98
C LEU A 42 19.33 -14.01 4.00
N TYR A 43 19.25 -13.73 2.69
CA TYR A 43 18.99 -14.74 1.66
C TYR A 43 20.09 -15.79 1.59
N LYS A 44 21.34 -15.43 1.87
CA LYS A 44 22.46 -16.39 1.99
C LYS A 44 22.30 -17.40 3.13
N LYS A 45 21.43 -17.12 4.12
CA LYS A 45 21.15 -18.01 5.25
C LYS A 45 20.00 -18.98 4.96
N LEU A 46 19.23 -18.71 3.93
CA LEU A 46 18.14 -19.56 3.47
C LEU A 46 18.65 -20.60 2.48
N ASN A 47 17.93 -21.70 2.33
CA ASN A 47 18.16 -22.73 1.32
C ASN A 47 16.86 -23.08 0.58
N GLN A 48 16.98 -23.78 -0.54
CA GLN A 48 15.85 -24.14 -1.39
C GLN A 48 14.82 -25.05 -0.72
N THR A 49 15.21 -25.79 0.32
CA THR A 49 14.33 -26.71 1.05
C THR A 49 13.60 -26.05 2.21
N ASP A 50 13.88 -24.76 2.50
CA ASP A 50 13.22 -24.03 3.56
C ASP A 50 11.76 -23.74 3.21
N ARG A 51 10.91 -23.76 4.25
CA ARG A 51 9.55 -23.25 4.18
C ARG A 51 9.46 -22.02 5.07
N VAL A 52 9.29 -20.86 4.45
CA VAL A 52 9.41 -19.55 5.09
C VAL A 52 8.03 -18.93 5.30
N ALA A 53 7.78 -18.41 6.49
CA ALA A 53 6.60 -17.59 6.80
C ALA A 53 6.99 -16.13 7.03
N ILE A 54 6.23 -15.21 6.45
CA ILE A 54 6.37 -13.76 6.63
C ILE A 54 4.97 -13.16 6.78
N GLU A 55 4.77 -12.21 7.70
CA GLU A 55 3.53 -11.46 7.78
C GLU A 55 3.43 -10.40 6.68
N VAL A 56 2.21 -10.20 6.14
CA VAL A 56 1.94 -9.18 5.11
C VAL A 56 2.28 -7.78 5.61
N CYS A 57 3.20 -7.15 4.92
CA CYS A 57 3.49 -5.71 4.99
C CYS A 57 4.10 -5.25 3.67
N SER A 58 4.26 -3.95 3.47
CA SER A 58 4.80 -3.41 2.21
C SER A 58 6.17 -4.00 1.85
N LEU A 59 7.05 -4.20 2.83
CA LEU A 59 8.38 -4.77 2.61
C LEU A 59 8.32 -6.28 2.37
N ALA A 60 7.38 -6.99 3.01
CA ALA A 60 7.21 -8.43 2.83
C ALA A 60 6.97 -8.80 1.37
N MET A 61 6.16 -8.02 0.65
CA MET A 61 5.87 -8.23 -0.79
C MET A 61 7.16 -8.23 -1.62
N VAL A 62 8.03 -7.25 -1.38
CA VAL A 62 9.33 -7.16 -2.06
C VAL A 62 10.21 -8.35 -1.70
N MET A 63 10.32 -8.68 -0.40
CA MET A 63 11.17 -9.77 0.08
C MET A 63 10.71 -11.14 -0.41
N VAL A 64 9.41 -11.40 -0.49
CA VAL A 64 8.90 -12.67 -1.03
C VAL A 64 9.30 -12.83 -2.50
N LYS A 65 9.21 -11.78 -3.32
CA LYS A 65 9.67 -11.80 -4.71
C LYS A 65 11.18 -12.06 -4.81
N GLU A 66 11.97 -11.35 -4.00
CA GLU A 66 13.42 -11.51 -3.96
C GLU A 66 13.80 -12.94 -3.49
N ILE A 67 13.20 -13.46 -2.42
CA ILE A 67 13.50 -14.83 -1.90
C ILE A 67 13.13 -15.90 -2.93
N ARG A 68 11.95 -15.80 -3.57
CA ARG A 68 11.55 -16.74 -4.62
C ARG A 68 12.52 -16.72 -5.80
N LYS A 69 13.01 -15.54 -6.18
CA LYS A 69 13.95 -15.38 -7.30
C LYS A 69 15.37 -15.81 -6.97
N GLU A 70 15.90 -15.42 -5.81
CA GLU A 70 17.31 -15.62 -5.45
C GLU A 70 17.58 -16.96 -4.76
N VAL A 71 16.63 -17.44 -3.96
CA VAL A 71 16.78 -18.68 -3.16
C VAL A 71 15.96 -19.84 -3.75
N GLY A 72 14.76 -19.57 -4.27
CA GLY A 72 13.88 -20.58 -4.84
C GLY A 72 13.15 -21.44 -3.79
N CYS A 73 13.07 -20.99 -2.51
CA CYS A 73 12.35 -21.71 -1.47
C CYS A 73 10.87 -21.36 -1.42
N GLU A 74 10.08 -22.18 -0.72
CA GLU A 74 8.67 -21.93 -0.47
C GLU A 74 8.51 -20.76 0.51
N VAL A 75 7.73 -19.73 0.13
CA VAL A 75 7.41 -18.60 1.00
C VAL A 75 5.91 -18.45 1.11
N VAL A 76 5.41 -18.52 2.35
CA VAL A 76 4.01 -18.33 2.74
C VAL A 76 3.85 -16.93 3.32
N LEU A 77 3.03 -16.12 2.68
CA LEU A 77 2.71 -14.78 3.13
C LEU A 77 1.43 -14.82 3.95
N LEU A 78 1.49 -14.43 5.21
CA LEU A 78 0.41 -14.65 6.18
C LEU A 78 -0.32 -13.36 6.53
N ASN A 79 -1.65 -13.44 6.66
CA ASN A 79 -2.49 -12.31 7.08
C ASN A 79 -2.41 -12.10 8.60
N PRO A 80 -1.85 -10.97 9.09
CA PRO A 80 -1.64 -10.74 10.52
C PRO A 80 -2.95 -10.73 11.33
N SER A 81 -4.04 -10.22 10.78
CA SER A 81 -5.34 -10.16 11.46
C SER A 81 -5.91 -11.56 11.74
N GLN A 82 -5.68 -12.50 10.82
CA GLN A 82 -6.15 -13.88 10.98
C GLN A 82 -5.21 -14.71 11.84
N ILE A 83 -3.90 -14.46 11.77
CA ILE A 83 -2.92 -15.09 12.68
C ILE A 83 -3.24 -14.75 14.15
N ALA A 84 -3.64 -13.51 14.42
CA ALA A 84 -4.00 -13.07 15.77
C ALA A 84 -5.17 -13.88 16.37
N LEU A 85 -6.05 -14.45 15.55
CA LEU A 85 -7.12 -15.36 15.98
C LEU A 85 -6.59 -16.74 16.37
N ILE A 86 -5.52 -17.21 15.71
CA ILE A 86 -4.91 -18.52 15.97
C ILE A 86 -3.97 -18.45 17.18
N TYR A 87 -3.26 -17.34 17.33
CA TYR A 87 -2.28 -17.13 18.39
C TYR A 87 -2.66 -15.94 19.28
N ARG A 88 -3.53 -16.14 20.26
CA ARG A 88 -3.72 -15.20 21.36
C ARG A 88 -2.54 -15.28 22.34
N SER A 89 -1.49 -14.47 22.15
CA SER A 89 -0.41 -14.39 23.12
C SER A 89 -0.34 -13.01 23.78
N VAL A 90 -0.16 -13.03 25.10
CA VAL A 90 -0.13 -11.82 25.96
C VAL A 90 1.23 -11.09 25.91
N LYS A 91 2.29 -11.75 25.42
CA LYS A 91 3.64 -11.16 25.34
C LYS A 91 4.03 -10.87 23.89
N LYS A 92 4.16 -9.60 23.57
CA LYS A 92 4.66 -9.13 22.29
C LYS A 92 6.18 -8.94 22.36
N ASN A 93 6.93 -9.78 21.60
CA ASN A 93 8.37 -9.67 21.46
C ASN A 93 8.75 -10.21 20.08
N ASP A 94 9.51 -9.44 19.29
CA ASP A 94 9.90 -9.74 17.90
C ASP A 94 10.52 -11.15 17.74
N LYS A 95 11.32 -11.60 18.74
CA LYS A 95 11.90 -12.97 18.75
C LYS A 95 10.85 -14.06 18.88
N GLU A 96 9.81 -13.81 19.65
CA GLU A 96 8.68 -14.73 19.83
C GLU A 96 7.78 -14.71 18.59
N ASP A 97 7.61 -13.57 17.95
CA ASP A 97 6.76 -13.42 16.77
C ASP A 97 7.38 -14.14 15.56
N ALA A 98 8.68 -14.00 15.31
CA ALA A 98 9.39 -14.81 14.30
C ALA A 98 9.31 -16.34 14.60
N LEU A 99 9.41 -16.76 15.87
CA LEU A 99 9.27 -18.17 16.22
C LEU A 99 7.84 -18.71 16.03
N LYS A 100 6.82 -17.89 16.31
CA LYS A 100 5.41 -18.24 16.04
C LYS A 100 5.18 -18.47 14.55
N LEU A 101 5.70 -17.58 13.69
CA LEU A 101 5.62 -17.72 12.23
C LEU A 101 6.27 -19.04 11.78
N ALA A 102 7.46 -19.37 12.28
CA ALA A 102 8.13 -20.65 11.97
C ALA A 102 7.30 -21.86 12.41
N ARG A 103 6.66 -21.80 13.59
CA ARG A 103 5.77 -22.86 14.10
C ARG A 103 4.49 -23.02 13.29
N LEU A 104 3.94 -21.92 12.73
CA LEU A 104 2.77 -21.99 11.87
C LEU A 104 3.06 -22.82 10.63
N VAL A 105 4.13 -22.52 9.89
CA VAL A 105 4.50 -23.27 8.69
C VAL A 105 5.08 -24.66 8.99
N GLN A 106 5.45 -24.95 10.23
CA GLN A 106 5.79 -26.29 10.68
C GLN A 106 4.56 -27.16 10.89
N LYS A 107 3.49 -26.60 11.47
CA LYS A 107 2.33 -27.36 11.95
C LYS A 107 1.20 -27.49 10.95
N PHE A 108 1.01 -26.51 10.08
CA PHE A 108 -0.14 -26.37 9.20
C PHE A 108 0.26 -26.48 7.72
N SER A 109 -0.60 -27.07 6.91
CA SER A 109 -0.48 -27.04 5.44
C SER A 109 -0.81 -25.66 4.87
N ASN A 110 -0.62 -25.46 3.56
CA ASN A 110 -0.92 -24.17 2.93
C ASN A 110 -2.44 -23.88 2.90
N GLU A 111 -3.26 -24.94 2.81
CA GLU A 111 -4.73 -24.84 2.80
C GLU A 111 -5.30 -24.42 4.16
N GLU A 112 -4.58 -24.75 5.24
CA GLU A 112 -5.00 -24.43 6.62
C GLU A 112 -4.48 -23.08 7.09
N LEU A 113 -3.47 -22.52 6.40
CA LEU A 113 -2.88 -21.24 6.77
C LEU A 113 -3.66 -20.09 6.14
N PRO A 114 -3.85 -18.96 6.86
CA PRO A 114 -4.43 -17.75 6.32
C PRO A 114 -3.42 -17.04 5.39
N SER A 115 -3.08 -17.73 4.31
CA SER A 115 -2.12 -17.24 3.34
C SER A 115 -2.75 -16.20 2.41
N VAL A 116 -1.93 -15.24 1.99
CA VAL A 116 -2.27 -14.23 1.00
C VAL A 116 -1.44 -14.48 -0.25
N GLU A 117 -2.07 -14.49 -1.38
CA GLU A 117 -1.37 -14.57 -2.66
C GLU A 117 -0.66 -13.24 -2.96
N LEU A 118 0.49 -13.34 -3.61
CA LEU A 118 1.15 -12.15 -4.14
C LEU A 118 0.31 -11.62 -5.30
N PRO A 119 -0.01 -10.32 -5.30
CA PRO A 119 -0.65 -9.72 -6.46
C PRO A 119 0.27 -9.81 -7.67
N SER A 120 -0.33 -9.89 -8.84
CA SER A 120 0.37 -9.72 -10.10
C SER A 120 0.99 -8.32 -10.22
N GLU A 121 1.92 -8.12 -11.12
CA GLU A 121 2.52 -6.81 -11.39
C GLU A 121 1.45 -5.79 -11.81
N HIS A 122 0.50 -6.20 -12.64
CA HIS A 122 -0.65 -5.40 -13.03
C HIS A 122 -1.50 -4.97 -11.83
N GLU A 123 -1.85 -5.90 -10.94
CA GLU A 123 -2.61 -5.57 -9.72
C GLU A 123 -1.84 -4.64 -8.77
N GLU A 124 -0.52 -4.78 -8.69
CA GLU A 124 0.31 -3.87 -7.89
C GLU A 124 0.33 -2.46 -8.49
N ASN A 125 0.53 -2.34 -9.81
CA ASN A 125 0.51 -1.07 -10.51
C ASN A 125 -0.85 -0.38 -10.32
N LEU A 126 -1.93 -1.12 -10.53
CA LEU A 126 -3.28 -0.61 -10.34
C LEU A 126 -3.52 -0.10 -8.93
N ARG A 127 -3.11 -0.86 -7.90
CA ARG A 127 -3.20 -0.43 -6.49
C ARG A 127 -2.40 0.84 -6.20
N GLN A 128 -1.20 0.99 -6.79
CA GLN A 128 -0.37 2.18 -6.61
C GLN A 128 -1.03 3.40 -7.26
N ILE A 129 -1.49 3.30 -8.51
CA ILE A 129 -2.20 4.35 -9.24
C ILE A 129 -3.44 4.80 -8.46
N LEU A 130 -4.27 3.85 -8.01
CA LEU A 130 -5.49 4.16 -7.25
C LEU A 130 -5.19 4.79 -5.90
N THR A 131 -4.12 4.40 -5.23
CA THR A 131 -3.70 4.98 -3.96
C THR A 131 -3.26 6.43 -4.15
N GLU A 132 -2.46 6.70 -5.17
CA GLU A 132 -2.02 8.06 -5.51
C GLU A 132 -3.20 8.95 -5.89
N MET A 133 -4.12 8.45 -6.72
CA MET A 133 -5.33 9.18 -7.09
C MET A 133 -6.19 9.56 -5.88
N ARG A 134 -6.39 8.63 -4.92
CA ARG A 134 -7.10 8.94 -3.66
C ARG A 134 -6.41 10.05 -2.89
N GLN A 135 -5.09 10.00 -2.79
CA GLN A 135 -4.31 11.00 -2.08
C GLN A 135 -4.46 12.38 -2.73
N LEU A 136 -4.31 12.47 -4.05
CA LEU A 136 -4.47 13.72 -4.80
C LEU A 136 -5.89 14.30 -4.69
N LYS A 137 -6.93 13.47 -4.80
CA LYS A 137 -8.33 13.91 -4.61
C LYS A 137 -8.59 14.40 -3.18
N HIS A 138 -7.98 13.77 -2.19
CA HIS A 138 -8.05 14.22 -0.80
C HIS A 138 -7.33 15.56 -0.61
N ASP A 139 -6.14 15.73 -1.17
CA ASP A 139 -5.37 16.97 -1.09
C ASP A 139 -6.07 18.12 -1.83
N ARG A 140 -6.69 17.84 -2.99
CA ARG A 140 -7.57 18.81 -3.67
C ARG A 140 -8.70 19.28 -2.75
N THR A 141 -9.38 18.36 -2.10
CA THR A 141 -10.46 18.69 -1.16
C THR A 141 -9.99 19.55 0.01
N LYS A 142 -8.81 19.24 0.56
CA LYS A 142 -8.20 20.07 1.62
C LYS A 142 -7.93 21.49 1.16
N GLU A 143 -7.35 21.67 -0.03
CA GLU A 143 -7.01 22.99 -0.53
C GLU A 143 -8.28 23.79 -0.89
N ILE A 144 -9.37 23.17 -1.37
CA ILE A 144 -10.68 23.82 -1.54
C ILE A 144 -11.24 24.27 -0.19
N ASN A 145 -11.18 23.40 0.84
CA ASN A 145 -11.63 23.76 2.19
C ASN A 145 -10.82 24.94 2.76
N ARG A 146 -9.51 24.95 2.51
CA ARG A 146 -8.63 26.03 2.94
C ARG A 146 -8.98 27.34 2.23
N MET A 147 -9.22 27.29 0.92
CA MET A 147 -9.65 28.49 0.16
C MET A 147 -10.99 29.02 0.67
N HIS A 148 -11.96 28.15 0.93
CA HIS A 148 -13.24 28.55 1.50
C HIS A 148 -13.05 29.23 2.89
N ALA A 149 -12.14 28.73 3.72
CA ALA A 149 -11.82 29.37 5.01
C ALA A 149 -11.24 30.79 4.82
N ILE A 150 -10.40 31.03 3.81
CA ILE A 150 -9.86 32.36 3.50
C ILE A 150 -10.99 33.35 3.20
N PHE A 151 -12.02 32.95 2.44
CA PHE A 151 -13.18 33.79 2.18
C PHE A 151 -13.95 34.13 3.46
N LEU A 152 -14.22 33.10 4.29
CA LEU A 152 -14.93 33.32 5.56
C LEU A 152 -14.15 34.23 6.51
N GLU A 153 -12.84 34.06 6.61
CA GLU A 153 -11.97 34.92 7.45
C GLU A 153 -11.88 36.35 6.92
N SER A 154 -12.05 36.56 5.61
CA SER A 154 -12.13 37.91 5.01
C SER A 154 -13.51 38.58 5.15
N GLY A 155 -14.49 37.87 5.72
CA GLY A 155 -15.85 38.34 5.90
C GLY A 155 -16.77 38.09 4.68
N ILE A 156 -16.30 37.38 3.65
CA ILE A 156 -17.07 37.01 2.46
C ILE A 156 -17.73 35.66 2.71
N THR A 157 -19.03 35.62 2.96
CA THR A 157 -19.76 34.39 3.38
C THR A 157 -20.60 33.79 2.26
N GLU A 158 -20.82 34.50 1.15
CA GLU A 158 -21.60 34.04 0.01
C GLU A 158 -20.90 33.03 -0.90
N ILE A 159 -19.57 32.93 -0.84
CA ILE A 159 -18.80 31.98 -1.63
C ILE A 159 -18.88 30.59 -0.99
N THR A 160 -19.34 29.63 -1.78
CA THR A 160 -19.46 28.23 -1.36
C THR A 160 -18.29 27.38 -1.88
N LYS A 161 -18.09 26.19 -1.31
CA LYS A 161 -17.09 25.22 -1.84
C LYS A 161 -17.37 24.83 -3.28
N LYS A 162 -18.64 24.81 -3.69
CA LYS A 162 -19.06 24.49 -5.07
C LYS A 162 -18.59 25.55 -6.06
N ASP A 163 -18.61 26.83 -5.66
CA ASP A 163 -18.11 27.94 -6.50
C ASP A 163 -16.59 27.83 -6.68
N LEU A 164 -15.90 27.25 -5.71
CA LEU A 164 -14.44 27.04 -5.73
C LEU A 164 -14.02 25.73 -6.43
N ASP A 165 -14.93 24.87 -6.80
CA ASP A 165 -14.63 23.59 -7.44
C ASP A 165 -14.12 23.74 -8.87
N ASN A 166 -14.60 24.74 -9.61
CA ASN A 166 -14.17 25.05 -10.97
C ASN A 166 -13.06 26.12 -10.97
N ASN A 167 -11.98 25.90 -11.74
CA ASN A 167 -10.82 26.80 -11.79
C ASN A 167 -11.17 28.22 -12.27
N ASN A 168 -12.04 28.37 -13.28
CA ASN A 168 -12.44 29.69 -13.80
C ASN A 168 -13.24 30.45 -12.76
N ASN A 169 -14.21 29.79 -12.12
CA ASN A 169 -15.00 30.44 -11.05
C ASN A 169 -14.10 30.82 -9.87
N ARG A 170 -13.15 29.98 -9.50
CA ARG A 170 -12.15 30.24 -8.46
C ARG A 170 -11.39 31.53 -8.71
N LYS A 171 -10.89 31.70 -9.94
CA LYS A 171 -10.14 32.91 -10.35
C LYS A 171 -11.01 34.17 -10.29
N GLU A 172 -12.29 34.06 -10.61
CA GLU A 172 -13.22 35.22 -10.49
C GLU A 172 -13.51 35.51 -9.01
N CYS A 173 -13.81 34.52 -8.19
CA CYS A 173 -14.06 34.72 -6.75
C CYS A 173 -12.87 35.40 -6.06
N VAL A 174 -11.64 35.02 -6.39
CA VAL A 174 -10.43 35.59 -5.75
C VAL A 174 -10.27 37.07 -5.99
N LYS A 175 -10.85 37.65 -7.06
CA LYS A 175 -10.86 39.12 -7.30
C LYS A 175 -11.61 39.90 -6.23
N MET A 176 -12.46 39.25 -5.43
CA MET A 176 -13.18 39.86 -4.30
C MET A 176 -12.28 40.08 -3.08
N LEU A 177 -11.13 39.39 -3.01
CA LEU A 177 -10.18 39.48 -1.92
C LEU A 177 -9.17 40.60 -2.12
N ASN A 178 -8.58 41.04 -1.01
CA ASN A 178 -7.53 42.06 -1.03
C ASN A 178 -6.42 41.73 -0.01
N GLY A 179 -5.30 42.46 -0.09
CA GLY A 179 -4.21 42.35 0.87
C GLY A 179 -3.66 40.93 1.04
N LEU A 180 -3.51 40.52 2.27
CA LEU A 180 -2.93 39.20 2.59
C LEU A 180 -3.83 38.02 2.18
N PHE A 181 -5.16 38.17 2.28
CA PHE A 181 -6.11 37.16 1.86
C PHE A 181 -6.00 36.87 0.35
N LEU A 182 -5.87 37.92 -0.48
CA LEU A 182 -5.62 37.76 -1.90
C LEU A 182 -4.33 36.94 -2.17
N LEU A 183 -3.23 37.32 -1.54
CA LEU A 183 -1.95 36.60 -1.70
C LEU A 183 -2.04 35.13 -1.27
N GLN A 184 -2.78 34.85 -0.20
CA GLN A 184 -3.01 33.46 0.26
C GLN A 184 -3.86 32.67 -0.74
N ALA A 185 -4.93 33.27 -1.26
CA ALA A 185 -5.81 32.65 -2.25
C ALA A 185 -5.09 32.38 -3.58
N GLU A 186 -4.28 33.33 -4.08
CA GLU A 186 -3.46 33.13 -5.29
C GLU A 186 -2.46 31.97 -5.14
N ARG A 187 -1.82 31.84 -3.98
CA ARG A 187 -0.94 30.69 -3.70
C ARG A 187 -1.72 29.38 -3.65
N ASN A 188 -2.94 29.42 -3.12
CA ASN A 188 -3.80 28.25 -3.04
C ASN A 188 -4.29 27.83 -4.44
N ILE A 189 -4.64 28.78 -5.33
CA ILE A 189 -4.95 28.50 -6.75
C ILE A 189 -3.80 27.73 -7.41
N LYS A 190 -2.57 28.21 -7.28
CA LYS A 190 -1.41 27.55 -7.90
C LYS A 190 -1.23 26.11 -7.41
N LYS A 191 -1.52 25.84 -6.13
CA LYS A 191 -1.49 24.46 -5.61
C LYS A 191 -2.60 23.62 -6.20
N LEU A 192 -3.81 24.15 -6.26
CA LEU A 192 -4.96 23.46 -6.85
C LEU A 192 -4.72 23.12 -8.32
N GLU A 193 -4.21 24.07 -9.11
CA GLU A 193 -3.85 23.84 -10.51
C GLU A 193 -2.79 22.72 -10.66
N LEU A 194 -1.79 22.68 -9.77
CA LEU A 194 -0.80 21.61 -9.78
C LEU A 194 -1.42 20.25 -9.43
N ILE A 195 -2.25 20.20 -8.38
CA ILE A 195 -2.92 18.96 -7.97
C ILE A 195 -3.88 18.47 -9.06
N GLU A 196 -4.66 19.37 -9.67
CA GLU A 196 -5.59 19.04 -10.74
C GLU A 196 -4.86 18.48 -11.97
N LYS A 197 -3.73 19.07 -12.34
CA LYS A 197 -2.85 18.53 -13.40
C LYS A 197 -2.32 17.14 -13.05
N GLN A 198 -1.87 16.92 -11.80
CA GLN A 198 -1.41 15.60 -11.35
C GLN A 198 -2.54 14.56 -11.36
N ILE A 199 -3.77 14.95 -11.02
CA ILE A 199 -4.94 14.06 -11.14
C ILE A 199 -5.15 13.64 -12.60
N GLU A 200 -5.11 14.56 -13.55
CA GLU A 200 -5.24 14.26 -14.98
C GLU A 200 -4.13 13.30 -15.47
N GLU A 201 -2.89 13.53 -15.03
CA GLU A 201 -1.75 12.64 -15.36
C GLU A 201 -1.97 11.23 -14.82
N VAL A 202 -2.41 11.10 -13.56
CA VAL A 202 -2.67 9.80 -12.92
C VAL A 202 -3.91 9.11 -13.52
N GLU A 203 -4.94 9.87 -13.90
CA GLU A 203 -6.09 9.33 -14.64
C GLU A 203 -5.67 8.76 -16.00
N GLY A 204 -4.75 9.43 -16.70
CA GLY A 204 -4.18 8.92 -17.95
C GLY A 204 -3.32 7.67 -17.76
N LEU A 205 -2.64 7.50 -16.62
CA LEU A 205 -1.94 6.27 -16.27
C LEU A 205 -2.92 5.14 -15.96
N LEU A 206 -4.00 5.45 -15.23
CA LEU A 206 -5.04 4.46 -14.93
C LEU A 206 -5.68 3.93 -16.22
N ASP A 207 -6.03 4.82 -17.16
CA ASP A 207 -6.61 4.41 -18.44
C ASP A 207 -5.71 3.45 -19.22
N LYS A 208 -4.40 3.70 -19.24
CA LYS A 208 -3.44 2.81 -19.88
C LYS A 208 -3.31 1.46 -19.18
N GLU A 209 -3.32 1.46 -17.84
CA GLU A 209 -3.17 0.22 -17.05
C GLU A 209 -4.39 -0.69 -17.17
N ILE A 210 -5.59 -0.11 -17.33
CA ILE A 210 -6.84 -0.86 -17.47
C ILE A 210 -7.16 -1.24 -18.92
N GLU A 211 -6.42 -0.71 -19.90
CA GLU A 211 -6.64 -1.00 -21.31
C GLU A 211 -6.39 -2.49 -21.60
N GLY A 212 -7.39 -3.18 -22.16
CA GLY A 212 -7.34 -4.62 -22.43
C GLY A 212 -7.53 -5.54 -21.22
N ASP A 213 -7.86 -5.01 -20.04
CA ASP A 213 -8.26 -5.85 -18.90
C ASP A 213 -9.70 -6.35 -19.09
N ARG A 214 -9.82 -7.64 -19.38
CA ARG A 214 -11.11 -8.31 -19.64
C ARG A 214 -12.11 -8.21 -18.49
N ASN A 215 -11.65 -8.10 -17.27
CA ASN A 215 -12.54 -7.97 -16.11
C ASN A 215 -13.14 -6.57 -16.06
N ILE A 216 -12.35 -5.59 -16.42
CA ILE A 216 -12.76 -4.18 -16.49
C ILE A 216 -13.68 -3.96 -17.70
N GLU A 217 -13.36 -4.53 -18.84
CA GLU A 217 -14.22 -4.50 -20.05
C GLU A 217 -15.62 -5.06 -19.75
N LYS A 218 -15.71 -6.18 -19.02
CA LYS A 218 -17.01 -6.74 -18.56
C LYS A 218 -17.79 -5.80 -17.63
N LEU A 219 -17.11 -5.00 -16.82
CA LEU A 219 -17.77 -4.01 -15.97
C LEU A 219 -18.30 -2.83 -16.82
N GLU A 220 -17.62 -2.45 -17.88
CA GLU A 220 -18.08 -1.42 -18.83
C GLU A 220 -19.32 -1.84 -19.62
N GLU A 221 -19.53 -3.15 -19.83
CA GLU A 221 -20.73 -3.71 -20.47
C GLU A 221 -22.01 -3.55 -19.64
N ILE A 222 -21.87 -3.28 -18.35
CA ILE A 222 -23.03 -3.09 -17.44
C ILE A 222 -23.69 -1.73 -17.76
N PRO A 223 -25.00 -1.71 -18.09
CA PRO A 223 -25.71 -0.47 -18.39
C PRO A 223 -25.56 0.56 -17.26
N GLY A 224 -25.05 1.74 -17.59
CA GLY A 224 -24.80 2.83 -16.64
C GLY A 224 -23.39 2.86 -16.04
N VAL A 225 -22.57 1.86 -16.28
CA VAL A 225 -21.15 1.86 -15.86
C VAL A 225 -20.29 2.42 -17.00
N GLY A 226 -20.18 3.74 -17.06
CA GLY A 226 -19.21 4.37 -17.98
C GLY A 226 -17.82 4.48 -17.33
N LYS A 227 -16.79 4.81 -18.13
CA LYS A 227 -15.38 4.95 -17.69
C LYS A 227 -15.22 5.79 -16.42
N GLN A 228 -16.00 6.85 -16.28
CA GLN A 228 -15.94 7.74 -15.12
C GLN A 228 -16.47 7.08 -13.84
N LEU A 229 -17.54 6.30 -13.94
CA LEU A 229 -18.08 5.52 -12.82
C LEU A 229 -17.15 4.36 -12.47
N LEU A 230 -16.56 3.71 -13.47
CA LEU A 230 -15.59 2.64 -13.28
C LEU A 230 -14.36 3.13 -12.50
N ARG A 231 -13.77 4.28 -12.91
CA ARG A 231 -12.66 4.91 -12.15
C ARG A 231 -13.07 5.21 -10.71
N HIS A 232 -14.34 5.56 -10.48
CA HIS A 232 -14.86 5.81 -9.13
C HIS A 232 -15.02 4.52 -8.34
N LEU A 233 -15.57 3.47 -8.94
CA LEU A 233 -15.72 2.14 -8.32
C LEU A 233 -14.38 1.49 -7.95
N LEU A 234 -13.35 1.66 -8.79
CA LEU A 234 -12.00 1.16 -8.50
C LEU A 234 -11.32 1.90 -7.32
N LEU A 235 -11.85 3.06 -6.91
CA LEU A 235 -11.33 3.83 -5.78
C LEU A 235 -11.90 3.36 -4.43
N PHE A 236 -12.93 2.53 -4.38
CA PHE A 236 -13.52 1.97 -3.16
C PHE A 236 -13.13 0.52 -2.96
#